data_ecbb273fa3b2122296b830727c365e15
#
_entry.id   ecbb273fa3b2122296b830727c365e15
#
_cell.length_a   1.000
_cell.length_b   1.000
_cell.length_c   1.000
_cell.angle_alpha   90.00
_cell.angle_beta   90.00
_cell.angle_gamma   90.00
#
_symmetry.space_group_name_H-M   'P 1'
#
loop_
_entity.id
_entity.type
_entity.pdbx_description
1 polymer ?
#
loop_
_entity_poly.entity_id
_entity_poly.type
_entity_poly.pdbx_seq_one_letter_code
_entity_poly.pdbx_strand_id
1 'polypeptide(L)'
;RIYLLLHSWMKNPNAKAERDLYDLVSSSPMALFFVPLAALLRREKLPYTLLDLAQEWLYTASDREVLKFVYLLCGLIGLRQIRTAFSRSFYDDLFTLARCEEFTLYLCLACKLSGEAPQEELWKVARHTSQWGKVLVTSMLEYDTPRKKEWLFRHTDTSIDLIWFAE
;
A
#
# COMPACT_ATOMS: atom_id res chain seq x y z
N ARG A 1 1.34 2.48 -20.82
CA ARG A 1 0.07 3.24 -21.02
C ARG A 1 -0.40 3.89 -19.74
N ILE A 2 -0.47 3.19 -18.59
CA ILE A 2 -0.90 3.77 -17.29
C ILE A 2 -0.09 5.03 -16.98
N TYR A 3 1.25 4.96 -17.03
CA TYR A 3 2.12 6.11 -16.80
C TYR A 3 1.75 7.32 -17.66
N LEU A 4 1.49 7.12 -18.96
CA LEU A 4 1.14 8.21 -19.88
C LEU A 4 -0.21 8.85 -19.55
N LEU A 5 -1.23 8.03 -19.20
CA LEU A 5 -2.54 8.55 -18.81
C LEU A 5 -2.46 9.28 -17.47
N LEU A 6 -1.75 8.72 -16.50
CA LEU A 6 -1.55 9.38 -15.21
C LEU A 6 -0.82 10.72 -15.38
N HIS A 7 0.25 10.75 -16.19
CA HIS A 7 0.98 11.98 -16.49
C HIS A 7 0.11 13.02 -17.20
N SER A 8 -0.74 12.58 -18.12
CA SER A 8 -1.71 13.46 -18.79
C SER A 8 -2.75 14.01 -17.79
N TRP A 9 -3.28 13.15 -16.92
CA TRP A 9 -4.21 13.56 -15.87
C TRP A 9 -3.58 14.56 -14.89
N MET A 10 -2.34 14.33 -14.46
CA MET A 10 -1.61 15.26 -13.57
C MET A 10 -1.45 16.66 -14.18
N LYS A 11 -1.31 16.76 -15.50
CA LYS A 11 -1.22 18.05 -16.20
C LYS A 11 -2.55 18.76 -16.36
N ASN A 12 -3.61 18.01 -16.56
CA ASN A 12 -4.96 18.53 -16.79
C ASN A 12 -6.01 17.59 -16.20
N PRO A 13 -6.23 17.65 -14.88
CA PRO A 13 -7.24 16.82 -14.22
C PRO A 13 -8.63 17.09 -14.76
N ASN A 14 -9.28 16.06 -15.27
CA ASN A 14 -10.66 16.13 -15.75
C ASN A 14 -11.30 14.74 -15.69
N ALA A 15 -12.64 14.71 -15.63
CA ALA A 15 -13.42 13.49 -15.45
C ALA A 15 -13.23 12.45 -16.57
N LYS A 16 -12.92 12.88 -17.80
CA LYS A 16 -12.65 11.95 -18.90
C LYS A 16 -11.31 11.26 -18.71
N ALA A 17 -10.25 12.02 -18.46
CA ALA A 17 -8.92 11.47 -18.24
C ALA A 17 -8.87 10.55 -17.00
N GLU A 18 -9.65 10.89 -15.97
CA GLU A 18 -9.80 10.05 -14.78
C GLU A 18 -10.49 8.72 -15.10
N ARG A 19 -11.59 8.74 -15.83
CA ARG A 19 -12.29 7.53 -16.28
C ARG A 19 -11.39 6.65 -17.14
N ASP A 20 -10.71 7.23 -18.14
CA ASP A 20 -9.79 6.51 -19.01
C ASP A 20 -8.64 5.86 -18.19
N LEU A 21 -8.16 6.54 -17.16
CA LEU A 21 -7.15 6.01 -16.23
C LEU A 21 -7.73 4.88 -15.37
N TYR A 22 -8.92 5.06 -14.80
CA TYR A 22 -9.62 4.05 -14.01
C TYR A 22 -9.83 2.76 -14.81
N ASP A 23 -10.38 2.86 -16.02
CA ASP A 23 -10.67 1.73 -16.90
C ASP A 23 -9.39 0.97 -17.28
N LEU A 24 -8.29 1.69 -17.50
CA LEU A 24 -7.01 1.06 -17.80
C LEU A 24 -6.42 0.38 -16.58
N VAL A 25 -6.49 1.00 -15.40
CA VAL A 25 -5.97 0.42 -14.15
C VAL A 25 -6.78 -0.83 -13.78
N SER A 26 -8.12 -0.78 -13.82
CA SER A 26 -8.99 -1.91 -13.49
C SER A 26 -8.74 -3.13 -14.40
N SER A 27 -8.37 -2.90 -15.66
CA SER A 27 -8.05 -3.97 -16.61
C SER A 27 -6.58 -4.44 -16.57
N SER A 28 -5.77 -3.87 -15.67
CA SER A 28 -4.31 -4.12 -15.63
C SER A 28 -3.91 -4.80 -14.33
N PRO A 29 -3.38 -6.04 -14.33
CA PRO A 29 -2.95 -6.73 -13.12
C PRO A 29 -1.82 -5.95 -12.42
N MET A 30 -2.13 -5.29 -11.29
CA MET A 30 -1.16 -4.45 -10.55
C MET A 30 0.04 -5.25 -10.05
N ALA A 31 -0.09 -6.55 -9.85
CA ALA A 31 1.04 -7.43 -9.53
C ALA A 31 2.18 -7.34 -10.55
N LEU A 32 1.88 -7.09 -11.82
CA LEU A 32 2.87 -6.96 -12.90
C LEU A 32 3.38 -5.51 -13.07
N PHE A 33 2.58 -4.53 -12.71
CA PHE A 33 2.86 -3.13 -13.03
C PHE A 33 3.30 -2.28 -11.84
N PHE A 34 3.05 -2.71 -10.61
CA PHE A 34 3.33 -1.92 -9.42
C PHE A 34 4.79 -1.46 -9.35
N VAL A 35 5.73 -2.38 -9.38
CA VAL A 35 7.17 -2.07 -9.25
C VAL A 35 7.70 -1.29 -10.45
N PRO A 36 7.47 -1.69 -11.72
CA PRO A 36 7.89 -0.92 -12.88
C PRO A 36 7.31 0.50 -12.90
N LEU A 37 6.03 0.63 -12.56
CA LEU A 37 5.37 1.94 -12.55
C LEU A 37 5.91 2.83 -11.42
N ALA A 38 6.16 2.27 -10.24
CA ALA A 38 6.82 2.97 -9.14
C ALA A 38 8.19 3.51 -9.55
N ALA A 39 8.98 2.71 -10.25
CA ALA A 39 10.32 3.11 -10.73
C ALA A 39 10.28 4.31 -11.70
N LEU A 40 9.24 4.38 -12.53
CA LEU A 40 9.01 5.50 -13.44
C LEU A 40 8.56 6.76 -12.68
N LEU A 41 7.55 6.60 -11.80
CA LEU A 41 6.92 7.72 -11.09
C LEU A 41 7.82 8.32 -10.00
N ARG A 42 8.77 7.59 -9.43
CA ARG A 42 9.74 8.13 -8.45
C ARG A 42 10.60 9.28 -8.99
N ARG A 43 10.70 9.41 -10.30
CA ARG A 43 11.45 10.48 -10.97
C ARG A 43 10.62 11.74 -11.19
N GLU A 44 9.32 11.65 -10.93
CA GLU A 44 8.35 12.73 -11.14
C GLU A 44 8.09 13.47 -9.83
N LYS A 45 7.81 14.76 -9.94
CA LYS A 45 7.26 15.53 -8.84
C LYS A 45 5.73 15.32 -8.81
N LEU A 46 5.29 14.41 -7.96
CA LEU A 46 3.87 14.06 -7.86
C LEU A 46 3.08 15.19 -7.17
N PRO A 47 1.99 15.66 -7.77
CA PRO A 47 1.14 16.67 -7.14
C PRO A 47 0.26 16.05 -6.04
N TYR A 48 -0.06 16.85 -5.03
CA TYR A 48 -0.94 16.42 -3.93
C TYR A 48 -2.36 16.07 -4.37
N THR A 49 -2.82 16.59 -5.50
CA THR A 49 -4.12 16.23 -6.09
C THR A 49 -4.25 14.73 -6.39
N LEU A 50 -3.13 14.01 -6.48
CA LEU A 50 -3.16 12.54 -6.55
C LEU A 50 -3.65 11.89 -5.25
N LEU A 51 -3.53 12.57 -4.10
CA LEU A 51 -4.11 12.05 -2.85
C LEU A 51 -5.63 12.22 -2.83
N ASP A 52 -6.15 13.29 -3.44
CA ASP A 52 -7.60 13.47 -3.58
C ASP A 52 -8.16 12.34 -4.45
N LEU A 53 -7.52 12.04 -5.58
CA LEU A 53 -7.87 10.92 -6.45
C LEU A 53 -7.76 9.56 -5.71
N ALA A 54 -6.67 9.35 -5.00
CA ALA A 54 -6.46 8.12 -4.24
C ALA A 54 -7.51 7.93 -3.15
N GLN A 55 -7.89 9.00 -2.45
CA GLN A 55 -8.94 8.98 -1.45
C GLN A 55 -10.31 8.70 -2.07
N GLU A 56 -10.66 9.36 -3.16
CA GLU A 56 -11.90 9.11 -3.87
C GLU A 56 -11.98 7.65 -4.30
N TRP A 57 -10.93 7.12 -4.93
CA TRP A 57 -10.90 5.74 -5.38
C TRP A 57 -10.89 4.73 -4.24
N LEU A 58 -10.30 5.03 -3.09
CA LEU A 58 -10.38 4.15 -1.93
C LEU A 58 -11.83 3.89 -1.50
N TYR A 59 -12.68 4.93 -1.58
CA TYR A 59 -14.06 4.86 -1.11
C TYR A 59 -15.09 4.52 -2.19
N THR A 60 -14.77 4.70 -3.46
CA THR A 60 -15.73 4.53 -4.56
C THR A 60 -15.41 3.38 -5.50
N ALA A 61 -14.13 2.93 -5.56
CA ALA A 61 -13.75 1.87 -6.47
C ALA A 61 -14.37 0.53 -6.10
N SER A 62 -14.99 -0.12 -7.08
CA SER A 62 -15.49 -1.48 -7.00
C SER A 62 -14.46 -2.53 -7.45
N ASP A 63 -13.35 -2.09 -8.04
CA ASP A 63 -12.33 -2.95 -8.59
C ASP A 63 -11.08 -2.99 -7.71
N ARG A 64 -10.59 -4.21 -7.45
CA ARG A 64 -9.44 -4.44 -6.57
C ARG A 64 -8.11 -3.95 -7.15
N GLU A 65 -7.94 -3.94 -8.49
CA GLU A 65 -6.71 -3.46 -9.11
C GLU A 65 -6.57 -1.94 -8.93
N VAL A 66 -7.68 -1.22 -8.93
CA VAL A 66 -7.73 0.21 -8.61
C VAL A 66 -7.32 0.46 -7.15
N LEU A 67 -7.82 -0.35 -6.21
CA LEU A 67 -7.42 -0.25 -4.80
C LEU A 67 -5.92 -0.54 -4.59
N LYS A 68 -5.36 -1.49 -5.33
CA LYS A 68 -3.91 -1.76 -5.34
C LYS A 68 -3.11 -0.56 -5.88
N PHE A 69 -3.64 0.10 -6.90
CA PHE A 69 -3.03 1.32 -7.45
C PHE A 69 -3.06 2.48 -6.45
N VAL A 70 -4.10 2.59 -5.61
CA VAL A 70 -4.14 3.56 -4.51
C VAL A 70 -2.93 3.39 -3.58
N TYR A 71 -2.55 2.17 -3.20
CA TYR A 71 -1.34 1.93 -2.40
C TYR A 71 -0.07 2.40 -3.09
N LEU A 72 0.03 2.25 -4.42
CA LEU A 72 1.16 2.76 -5.18
C LEU A 72 1.29 4.28 -5.03
N LEU A 73 0.20 5.02 -5.24
CA LEU A 73 0.18 6.47 -5.12
C LEU A 73 0.53 6.91 -3.69
N CYS A 74 -0.07 6.26 -2.69
CA CYS A 74 0.19 6.55 -1.28
C CYS A 74 1.66 6.31 -0.89
N GLY A 75 2.25 5.21 -1.37
CA GLY A 75 3.65 4.90 -1.12
C GLY A 75 4.61 5.87 -1.79
N LEU A 76 4.30 6.37 -2.97
CA LEU A 76 5.12 7.34 -3.70
C LEU A 76 5.08 8.74 -3.09
N ILE A 77 3.92 9.17 -2.59
CA ILE A 77 3.77 10.50 -1.96
C ILE A 77 4.31 10.47 -0.52
N GLY A 78 4.15 9.35 0.19
CA GLY A 78 4.65 9.14 1.54
C GLY A 78 3.53 8.98 2.57
N LEU A 79 3.58 7.88 3.31
CA LEU A 79 2.55 7.54 4.31
C LEU A 79 2.50 8.54 5.46
N ARG A 80 3.66 9.03 5.92
CA ARG A 80 3.74 10.06 6.97
C ARG A 80 3.03 11.33 6.54
N GLN A 81 3.20 11.71 5.28
CA GLN A 81 2.61 12.92 4.73
C GLN A 81 1.09 12.82 4.68
N ILE A 82 0.57 11.66 4.29
CA ILE A 82 -0.86 11.37 4.33
C ILE A 82 -1.40 11.53 5.75
N ARG A 83 -0.74 10.90 6.73
CA ARG A 83 -1.15 10.93 8.14
C ARG A 83 -1.15 12.33 8.74
N THR A 84 -0.14 13.15 8.43
CA THR A 84 0.10 14.42 9.13
C THR A 84 -0.44 15.65 8.40
N ALA A 85 -0.50 15.62 7.08
CA ALA A 85 -0.81 16.80 6.27
C ALA A 85 -2.05 16.66 5.39
N PHE A 86 -2.56 15.42 5.18
CA PHE A 86 -3.72 15.21 4.32
C PHE A 86 -4.95 14.75 5.09
N SER A 87 -5.05 13.46 5.43
CA SER A 87 -6.22 12.91 6.12
C SER A 87 -5.83 11.74 7.02
N ARG A 88 -6.10 11.87 8.32
CA ARG A 88 -5.88 10.80 9.29
C ARG A 88 -6.83 9.63 9.07
N SER A 89 -8.10 9.87 8.76
CA SER A 89 -9.07 8.81 8.49
C SER A 89 -8.70 8.01 7.25
N PHE A 90 -8.34 8.66 6.16
CA PHE A 90 -7.85 8.00 4.95
C PHE A 90 -6.62 7.12 5.23
N TYR A 91 -5.68 7.63 6.01
CA TYR A 91 -4.52 6.85 6.44
C TYR A 91 -4.93 5.60 7.23
N ASP A 92 -5.81 5.73 8.22
CA ASP A 92 -6.26 4.61 9.05
C ASP A 92 -7.05 3.57 8.23
N ASP A 93 -7.81 4.02 7.20
CA ASP A 93 -8.57 3.15 6.30
C ASP A 93 -7.68 2.34 5.36
N LEU A 94 -6.55 2.89 4.89
CA LEU A 94 -5.54 2.13 4.16
C LEU A 94 -5.04 0.91 4.96
N PHE A 95 -4.73 1.11 6.25
CA PHE A 95 -4.27 0.02 7.12
C PHE A 95 -5.42 -0.95 7.49
N THR A 96 -6.64 -0.47 7.53
CA THR A 96 -7.82 -1.31 7.75
C THR A 96 -8.09 -2.22 6.55
N LEU A 97 -8.04 -1.69 5.33
CA LEU A 97 -8.17 -2.46 4.10
C LEU A 97 -7.07 -3.53 3.97
N ALA A 98 -5.84 -3.20 4.39
CA ALA A 98 -4.70 -4.12 4.34
C ALA A 98 -4.80 -5.32 5.30
N ARG A 99 -5.82 -5.39 6.18
CA ARG A 99 -6.13 -6.60 6.94
C ARG A 99 -6.68 -7.72 6.05
N CYS A 100 -7.21 -7.38 4.89
CA CYS A 100 -7.49 -8.34 3.84
C CYS A 100 -6.17 -8.75 3.16
N GLU A 101 -5.89 -10.05 3.14
CA GLU A 101 -4.62 -10.62 2.68
C GLU A 101 -4.19 -10.12 1.31
N GLU A 102 -5.13 -9.94 0.40
CA GLU A 102 -4.86 -9.46 -0.95
C GLU A 102 -4.18 -8.08 -0.97
N PHE A 103 -4.52 -7.21 -0.03
CA PHE A 103 -3.98 -5.85 0.03
C PHE A 103 -2.76 -5.71 0.93
N THR A 104 -2.46 -6.70 1.78
CA THR A 104 -1.30 -6.67 2.69
C THR A 104 0.02 -6.50 1.93
N LEU A 105 0.19 -7.20 0.80
CA LEU A 105 1.37 -7.06 -0.06
C LEU A 105 1.55 -5.60 -0.51
N TYR A 106 0.48 -4.97 -0.96
CA TYR A 106 0.53 -3.61 -1.51
C TYR A 106 0.77 -2.57 -0.43
N LEU A 107 0.26 -2.76 0.79
CA LEU A 107 0.66 -1.96 1.95
C LEU A 107 2.16 -2.10 2.22
N CYS A 108 2.69 -3.32 2.26
CA CYS A 108 4.12 -3.55 2.48
C CYS A 108 4.98 -2.89 1.39
N LEU A 109 4.54 -2.95 0.13
CA LEU A 109 5.20 -2.25 -0.98
C LEU A 109 5.11 -0.73 -0.83
N ALA A 110 3.97 -0.20 -0.41
CA ALA A 110 3.79 1.23 -0.14
C ALA A 110 4.71 1.71 1.00
N CYS A 111 4.83 0.94 2.08
CA CYS A 111 5.77 1.21 3.16
C CYS A 111 7.22 1.26 2.65
N LYS A 112 7.62 0.30 1.82
CA LYS A 112 8.98 0.28 1.21
C LYS A 112 9.19 1.47 0.25
N LEU A 113 8.18 1.86 -0.50
CA LEU A 113 8.24 3.02 -1.41
C LEU A 113 8.40 4.33 -0.64
N SER A 114 7.65 4.51 0.44
CA SER A 114 7.71 5.70 1.29
C SER A 114 8.98 5.75 2.16
N GLY A 115 9.67 4.62 2.33
CA GLY A 115 10.77 4.49 3.29
C GLY A 115 10.31 4.51 4.75
N GLU A 116 9.05 4.19 5.01
CA GLU A 116 8.42 4.26 6.33
C GLU A 116 7.83 2.90 6.72
N ALA A 117 8.05 2.49 7.97
CA ALA A 117 7.46 1.28 8.53
C ALA A 117 6.73 1.62 9.86
N PRO A 118 5.48 2.14 9.78
CA PRO A 118 4.73 2.56 10.97
C PRO A 118 4.36 1.35 11.82
N GLN A 119 5.16 1.10 12.85
CA GLN A 119 5.14 -0.13 13.64
C GLN A 119 3.81 -0.39 14.33
N GLU A 120 3.18 0.63 14.90
CA GLU A 120 1.90 0.47 15.60
C GLU A 120 0.79 -0.03 14.67
N GLU A 121 0.70 0.57 13.49
CA GLU A 121 -0.30 0.22 12.48
C GLU A 121 0.00 -1.15 11.85
N LEU A 122 1.26 -1.44 11.55
CA LEU A 122 1.68 -2.75 11.04
C LEU A 122 1.37 -3.88 12.03
N TRP A 123 1.56 -3.65 13.35
CA TRP A 123 1.15 -4.60 14.38
C TRP A 123 -0.36 -4.84 14.39
N LYS A 124 -1.18 -3.82 14.15
CA LYS A 124 -2.64 -3.97 14.02
C LYS A 124 -3.00 -4.83 12.81
N VAL A 125 -2.35 -4.61 11.66
CA VAL A 125 -2.54 -5.45 10.46
C VAL A 125 -2.12 -6.90 10.74
N ALA A 126 -0.93 -7.13 11.29
CA ALA A 126 -0.41 -8.47 11.58
C ALA A 126 -1.34 -9.32 12.46
N ARG A 127 -2.07 -8.69 13.38
CA ARG A 127 -3.03 -9.39 14.26
C ARG A 127 -4.30 -9.81 13.56
N HIS A 128 -4.66 -9.20 12.44
CA HIS A 128 -5.94 -9.42 11.75
C HIS A 128 -5.79 -10.08 10.38
N THR A 129 -4.59 -10.07 9.81
CA THR A 129 -4.32 -10.79 8.56
C THR A 129 -3.93 -12.23 8.81
N SER A 130 -4.03 -13.07 7.78
CA SER A 130 -3.74 -14.51 7.84
C SER A 130 -2.74 -14.90 6.75
N GLN A 131 -2.31 -16.16 6.78
CA GLN A 131 -1.52 -16.79 5.71
C GLN A 131 -0.35 -15.93 5.20
N TRP A 132 -0.23 -15.74 3.90
CA TRP A 132 0.84 -14.98 3.26
C TRP A 132 0.86 -13.50 3.65
N GLY A 133 -0.31 -12.89 3.87
CA GLY A 133 -0.39 -11.51 4.33
C GLY A 133 0.31 -11.34 5.69
N LYS A 134 0.11 -12.29 6.61
CA LYS A 134 0.79 -12.28 7.91
C LYS A 134 2.31 -12.37 7.76
N VAL A 135 2.80 -13.26 6.89
CA VAL A 135 4.24 -13.40 6.64
C VAL A 135 4.85 -12.10 6.13
N LEU A 136 4.20 -11.47 5.15
CA LEU A 136 4.68 -10.23 4.57
C LEU A 136 4.76 -9.11 5.59
N VAL A 137 3.70 -8.90 6.38
CA VAL A 137 3.69 -7.81 7.35
C VAL A 137 4.63 -8.07 8.52
N THR A 138 4.76 -9.33 8.97
CA THR A 138 5.69 -9.68 10.05
C THR A 138 7.15 -9.47 9.66
N SER A 139 7.51 -9.62 8.38
CA SER A 139 8.85 -9.30 7.89
C SER A 139 9.23 -7.82 7.98
N MET A 140 8.26 -6.95 8.24
CA MET A 140 8.45 -5.50 8.38
C MET A 140 8.36 -5.01 9.82
N LEU A 141 8.05 -5.91 10.77
CA LEU A 141 7.91 -5.58 12.18
C LEU A 141 9.25 -5.57 12.89
N GLU A 142 9.36 -4.67 13.87
CA GLU A 142 10.47 -4.63 14.81
C GLU A 142 10.14 -5.49 16.02
N TYR A 143 11.05 -6.40 16.38
CA TYR A 143 10.91 -7.33 17.52
C TYR A 143 11.81 -6.89 18.66
N ASP A 144 11.62 -5.67 19.13
CA ASP A 144 12.41 -4.98 20.13
C ASP A 144 12.10 -5.42 21.58
N THR A 145 10.99 -6.15 21.79
CA THR A 145 10.59 -6.63 23.12
C THR A 145 10.38 -8.14 23.17
N PRO A 146 10.62 -8.79 24.34
CA PRO A 146 10.34 -10.21 24.51
C PRO A 146 8.90 -10.60 24.19
N ARG A 147 7.93 -9.73 24.53
CA ARG A 147 6.51 -9.94 24.25
C ARG A 147 6.20 -9.99 22.75
N LYS A 148 6.85 -9.14 21.96
CA LYS A 148 6.69 -9.13 20.50
C LYS A 148 7.31 -10.37 19.86
N LYS A 149 8.49 -10.81 20.36
CA LYS A 149 9.12 -12.06 19.93
C LYS A 149 8.24 -13.27 20.25
N GLU A 150 7.72 -13.35 21.49
CA GLU A 150 6.80 -14.42 21.90
C GLU A 150 5.54 -14.46 21.05
N TRP A 151 4.96 -13.28 20.71
CA TRP A 151 3.81 -13.21 19.83
C TRP A 151 4.12 -13.80 18.45
N LEU A 152 5.28 -13.48 17.86
CA LEU A 152 5.73 -14.04 16.59
C LEU A 152 5.74 -15.56 16.63
N PHE A 153 6.40 -16.15 17.63
CA PHE A 153 6.48 -17.61 17.77
C PHE A 153 5.12 -18.31 17.93
N ARG A 154 4.16 -17.63 18.55
CA ARG A 154 2.82 -18.22 18.77
C ARG A 154 1.87 -18.07 17.57
N HIS A 155 2.10 -17.12 16.69
CA HIS A 155 1.13 -16.74 15.66
C HIS A 155 1.63 -16.86 14.23
N THR A 156 2.88 -17.20 14.03
CA THR A 156 3.37 -17.60 12.70
C THR A 156 3.10 -19.07 12.54
N ASP A 157 2.25 -19.38 11.55
CA ASP A 157 2.02 -20.77 11.16
C ASP A 157 3.35 -21.42 10.77
N THR A 158 3.57 -22.60 11.32
CA THR A 158 4.85 -23.32 11.37
C THR A 158 5.40 -23.80 10.01
N SER A 159 4.80 -23.43 8.91
CA SER A 159 5.25 -23.81 7.57
C SER A 159 6.37 -22.93 7.00
N ILE A 160 6.77 -21.87 7.72
CA ILE A 160 7.86 -21.00 7.31
C ILE A 160 8.93 -21.06 8.36
N ASP A 161 10.13 -21.46 7.95
CA ASP A 161 11.31 -21.49 8.81
C ASP A 161 11.55 -20.11 9.42
N LEU A 162 11.12 -19.93 10.67
CA LEU A 162 11.32 -18.71 11.46
C LEU A 162 12.80 -18.39 11.70
N ILE A 163 13.70 -19.29 11.32
CA ILE A 163 15.16 -19.13 11.41
C ILE A 163 15.64 -17.85 10.69
N TRP A 164 14.96 -17.44 9.62
CA TRP A 164 15.29 -16.23 8.86
C TRP A 164 14.97 -14.90 9.57
N PHE A 165 14.24 -14.95 10.67
CA PHE A 165 13.81 -13.75 11.42
C PHE A 165 14.45 -13.66 12.82
N ALA A 166 15.31 -14.61 13.18
CA ALA A 166 15.89 -14.71 14.52
C ALA A 166 17.33 -14.18 14.64
N GLU A 167 17.96 -13.83 13.52
CA GLU A 167 19.25 -13.12 13.44
C GLU A 167 19.02 -11.60 13.31
#